data_b78ae0f4ba49b215824d23188b5310f5
#
_entry.id   b78ae0f4ba49b215824d23188b5310f5
#
_cell.length_a   1.000
_cell.length_b   1.000
_cell.length_c   1.000
_cell.angle_alpha   90.00
_cell.angle_beta   90.00
_cell.angle_gamma   90.00
#
_symmetry.space_group_name_H-M   'P 1'
#
loop_
_entity.id
_entity.type
_entity.pdbx_description
1 polymer ?
#
loop_
_entity_poly.entity_id
_entity_poly.type
_entity_poly.pdbx_seq_one_letter_code
_entity_poly.pdbx_strand_id
1 'polypeptide(L)'
;EAVILELGANDALRGLDPEITRSALGEIIKRLQARNIAVLLCGMLAPPNYGADYASRFNAIYPALAGQYQVPLYPFFLDGVAADAALNQADGMHPTAAGVERIVERILPTVEAFLAPLRVKRS
;
A
#
# COMPACT_ATOMS: atom_id res chain seq x y z
N GLU A 1 2.04 -16.05 11.10
CA GLU A 1 2.26 -14.61 11.11
C GLU A 1 1.92 -14.01 9.74
N ALA A 2 1.52 -12.74 9.74
CA ALA A 2 1.16 -12.02 8.53
C ALA A 2 1.51 -10.55 8.67
N VAL A 3 1.79 -9.88 7.56
CA VAL A 3 2.12 -8.45 7.53
C VAL A 3 1.26 -7.76 6.49
N ILE A 4 0.69 -6.62 6.87
CA ILE A 4 0.09 -5.67 5.94
C ILE A 4 1.17 -4.61 5.68
N LEU A 5 1.69 -4.57 4.46
CA LEU A 5 2.79 -3.69 4.08
C LEU A 5 2.24 -2.44 3.38
N GLU A 6 2.36 -1.30 4.05
CA GLU A 6 1.87 -0.02 3.55
C GLU A 6 2.99 1.01 3.71
N LEU A 7 3.79 1.21 2.68
CA LEU A 7 4.92 2.14 2.64
C LEU A 7 5.06 2.73 1.24
N GLY A 8 5.74 3.87 1.13
CA GLY A 8 6.10 4.49 -0.14
C GLY A 8 5.56 5.90 -0.33
N ALA A 9 4.59 6.34 0.46
CA ALA A 9 4.00 7.67 0.31
C ALA A 9 5.03 8.79 0.47
N ASN A 10 5.92 8.68 1.46
CA ASN A 10 6.96 9.69 1.68
C ASN A 10 7.95 9.76 0.51
N ASP A 11 8.28 8.63 -0.09
CA ASP A 11 9.15 8.58 -1.26
C ASP A 11 8.51 9.36 -2.42
N ALA A 12 7.20 9.15 -2.66
CA ALA A 12 6.46 9.85 -3.69
C ALA A 12 6.39 11.36 -3.42
N LEU A 13 6.18 11.75 -2.17
CA LEU A 13 6.14 13.17 -1.78
C LEU A 13 7.49 13.87 -1.98
N ARG A 14 8.58 13.15 -1.85
CA ARG A 14 9.94 13.68 -2.05
C ARG A 14 10.43 13.56 -3.48
N GLY A 15 9.66 12.93 -4.37
CA GLY A 15 10.06 12.73 -5.76
C GLY A 15 11.26 11.81 -5.91
N LEU A 16 11.45 10.84 -5.01
CA LEU A 16 12.54 9.87 -5.11
C LEU A 16 12.35 8.99 -6.34
N ASP A 17 13.44 8.57 -6.95
CA ASP A 17 13.39 7.68 -8.11
C ASP A 17 12.53 6.45 -7.75
N PRO A 18 11.48 6.15 -8.53
CA PRO A 18 10.62 5.00 -8.27
C PRO A 18 11.36 3.67 -8.15
N GLU A 19 12.49 3.52 -8.82
CA GLU A 19 13.29 2.31 -8.74
C GLU A 19 13.87 2.08 -7.34
N ILE A 20 14.18 3.15 -6.60
CA ILE A 20 14.64 3.06 -5.21
C ILE A 20 13.52 2.49 -4.34
N THR A 21 12.31 3.00 -4.48
CA THR A 21 11.15 2.53 -3.73
C THR A 21 10.82 1.08 -4.08
N ARG A 22 10.82 0.76 -5.38
CA ARG A 22 10.55 -0.59 -5.86
C ARG A 22 11.53 -1.60 -5.29
N SER A 23 12.81 -1.28 -5.32
CA SER A 23 13.88 -2.14 -4.81
C SER A 23 13.74 -2.37 -3.30
N ALA A 24 13.47 -1.31 -2.54
CA ALA A 24 13.30 -1.40 -1.08
C ALA A 24 12.08 -2.24 -0.69
N LEU A 25 10.94 -1.99 -1.31
CA LEU A 25 9.71 -2.76 -1.06
C LEU A 25 9.89 -4.23 -1.46
N GLY A 26 10.51 -4.48 -2.60
CA GLY A 26 10.79 -5.83 -3.07
C GLY A 26 11.66 -6.61 -2.09
N GLU A 27 12.68 -5.97 -1.54
CA GLU A 27 13.54 -6.59 -0.53
C GLU A 27 12.79 -6.93 0.75
N ILE A 28 11.89 -6.05 1.19
CA ILE A 28 11.04 -6.32 2.36
C ILE A 28 10.18 -7.56 2.12
N ILE A 29 9.48 -7.61 0.98
CA ILE A 29 8.61 -8.75 0.64
C ILE A 29 9.42 -10.03 0.58
N LYS A 30 10.56 -10.01 -0.09
CA LYS A 30 11.45 -11.15 -0.22
C LYS A 30 11.88 -11.71 1.14
N ARG A 31 12.27 -10.83 2.06
CA ARG A 31 12.70 -11.24 3.40
C ARG A 31 11.54 -11.82 4.22
N LEU A 32 10.35 -11.24 4.09
CA LEU A 32 9.17 -11.77 4.77
C LEU A 32 8.81 -13.16 4.25
N GLN A 33 8.83 -13.34 2.93
CA GLN A 33 8.54 -14.64 2.32
C GLN A 33 9.56 -15.70 2.70
N ALA A 34 10.84 -15.34 2.81
CA ALA A 34 11.90 -16.25 3.25
C ALA A 34 11.65 -16.78 4.68
N ARG A 35 10.87 -16.04 5.47
CA ARG A 35 10.48 -16.44 6.84
C ARG A 35 9.07 -17.03 6.89
N ASN A 36 8.48 -17.35 5.76
CA ASN A 36 7.12 -17.88 5.65
C ASN A 36 6.06 -16.94 6.26
N ILE A 37 6.28 -15.63 6.16
CA ILE A 37 5.33 -14.63 6.61
C ILE A 37 4.50 -14.17 5.40
N ALA A 38 3.18 -14.30 5.49
CA ALA A 38 2.28 -13.86 4.43
C ALA A 38 2.23 -12.33 4.37
N VAL A 39 2.12 -11.77 3.16
CA VAL A 39 2.14 -10.32 2.92
C VAL A 39 0.90 -9.90 2.16
N LEU A 40 0.21 -8.87 2.66
CA LEU A 40 -0.76 -8.09 1.90
C LEU A 40 -0.08 -6.77 1.55
N LEU A 41 0.12 -6.50 0.27
CA LEU A 41 0.71 -5.25 -0.18
C LEU A 41 -0.37 -4.20 -0.42
N CYS A 42 -0.21 -3.02 0.19
CA CYS A 42 -1.10 -1.89 -0.04
C CYS A 42 -0.45 -0.92 -1.02
N GLY A 43 -1.16 -0.62 -2.10
CA GLY A 43 -0.71 0.33 -3.10
C GLY A 43 -0.85 1.77 -2.68
N MET A 44 -0.10 2.65 -3.35
CA MET A 44 -0.12 4.08 -3.15
C MET A 44 -0.06 4.76 -4.51
N LEU A 45 -0.69 5.92 -4.65
CA LEU A 45 -0.63 6.72 -5.85
C LEU A 45 0.20 7.98 -5.59
N ALA A 46 1.09 8.31 -6.52
CA ALA A 46 1.89 9.52 -6.40
C ALA A 46 1.03 10.76 -6.64
N PRO A 47 1.27 11.85 -5.88
CA PRO A 47 0.62 13.13 -6.17
C PRO A 47 1.16 13.69 -7.51
N PRO A 48 0.44 14.64 -8.14
CA PRO A 48 0.80 15.12 -9.49
C PRO A 48 2.00 16.08 -9.55
N ASN A 49 2.61 16.42 -8.41
CA ASN A 49 3.65 17.46 -8.33
C ASN A 49 4.86 17.20 -9.23
N TYR A 50 5.22 15.95 -9.49
CA TYR A 50 6.39 15.57 -10.26
C TYR A 50 6.03 15.13 -11.69
N GLY A 51 4.79 15.42 -12.13
CA GLY A 51 4.33 15.17 -13.48
C GLY A 51 3.75 13.78 -13.71
N ALA A 52 3.09 13.62 -14.86
CA ALA A 52 2.37 12.40 -15.22
C ALA A 52 3.31 11.20 -15.43
N ASP A 53 4.50 11.44 -15.97
CA ASP A 53 5.48 10.36 -16.18
C ASP A 53 5.95 9.78 -14.86
N TYR A 54 6.32 10.64 -13.90
CA TYR A 54 6.70 10.19 -12.56
C TYR A 54 5.58 9.41 -11.89
N ALA A 55 4.35 9.96 -11.91
CA ALA A 55 3.19 9.31 -11.30
C ALA A 55 2.94 7.93 -11.91
N SER A 56 3.01 7.82 -13.24
CA SER A 56 2.83 6.53 -13.91
C SER A 56 3.87 5.50 -13.48
N ARG A 57 5.14 5.91 -13.44
CA ARG A 57 6.24 5.03 -13.02
C ARG A 57 6.12 4.62 -11.56
N PHE A 58 5.79 5.57 -10.67
CA PHE A 58 5.61 5.28 -9.25
C PHE A 58 4.40 4.36 -9.02
N ASN A 59 3.27 4.70 -9.61
CA ASN A 59 2.03 3.93 -9.40
C ASN A 59 2.15 2.48 -9.89
N ALA A 60 2.99 2.24 -10.90
CA ALA A 60 3.21 0.90 -11.45
C ALA A 60 4.01 -0.03 -10.52
N ILE A 61 4.70 0.52 -9.49
CA ILE A 61 5.53 -0.27 -8.56
C ILE A 61 4.72 -1.39 -7.91
N TYR A 62 3.55 -1.03 -7.37
CA TYR A 62 2.78 -1.95 -6.51
C TYR A 62 2.18 -3.13 -7.29
N PRO A 63 1.50 -2.93 -8.43
CA PRO A 63 1.05 -4.06 -9.23
C PRO A 63 2.20 -4.94 -9.73
N ALA A 64 3.34 -4.33 -10.09
CA ALA A 64 4.51 -5.08 -10.54
C ALA A 64 5.06 -5.98 -9.44
N LEU A 65 5.20 -5.46 -8.22
CA LEU A 65 5.68 -6.24 -7.07
C LEU A 65 4.68 -7.33 -6.68
N ALA A 66 3.38 -7.02 -6.68
CA ALA A 66 2.35 -8.00 -6.36
C ALA A 66 2.40 -9.18 -7.33
N GLY A 67 2.58 -8.93 -8.62
CA GLY A 67 2.74 -9.96 -9.63
C GLY A 67 4.05 -10.74 -9.50
N GLN A 68 5.15 -10.05 -9.28
CA GLN A 68 6.47 -10.66 -9.14
C GLN A 68 6.55 -11.61 -7.96
N TYR A 69 6.01 -11.23 -6.82
CA TYR A 69 6.11 -12.01 -5.58
C TYR A 69 4.83 -12.80 -5.27
N GLN A 70 3.82 -12.70 -6.13
CA GLN A 70 2.54 -13.41 -5.98
C GLN A 70 1.89 -13.14 -4.61
N VAL A 71 1.80 -11.85 -4.26
CA VAL A 71 1.12 -11.41 -3.04
C VAL A 71 -0.15 -10.65 -3.41
N PRO A 72 -1.19 -10.71 -2.57
CA PRO A 72 -2.40 -9.91 -2.81
C PRO A 72 -2.08 -8.42 -2.71
N LEU A 73 -2.79 -7.64 -3.52
CA LEU A 73 -2.65 -6.19 -3.59
C LEU A 73 -3.98 -5.52 -3.22
N TYR A 74 -3.92 -4.62 -2.24
CA TYR A 74 -4.99 -3.63 -2.06
C TYR A 74 -4.58 -2.39 -2.86
N PRO A 75 -5.27 -2.06 -3.95
CA PRO A 75 -4.71 -1.15 -4.99
C PRO A 75 -4.35 0.24 -4.50
N PHE A 76 -5.16 0.83 -3.61
CA PHE A 76 -4.88 2.18 -3.11
C PHE A 76 -5.33 2.31 -1.65
N PHE A 77 -4.36 2.41 -0.74
CA PHE A 77 -4.62 2.46 0.70
C PHE A 77 -5.53 3.63 1.10
N LEU A 78 -5.38 4.78 0.44
CA LEU A 78 -6.17 5.98 0.73
C LEU A 78 -7.45 6.09 -0.10
N ASP A 79 -7.89 5.00 -0.71
CA ASP A 79 -9.12 4.99 -1.50
C ASP A 79 -10.32 5.45 -0.66
N GLY A 80 -11.08 6.40 -1.21
CA GLY A 80 -12.23 7.00 -0.54
C GLY A 80 -11.88 8.12 0.44
N VAL A 81 -10.60 8.41 0.66
CA VAL A 81 -10.12 9.42 1.62
C VAL A 81 -9.24 10.47 0.95
N ALA A 82 -8.41 10.07 -0.01
CA ALA A 82 -7.52 10.99 -0.70
C ALA A 82 -8.30 12.16 -1.31
N ALA A 83 -7.75 13.37 -1.17
CA ALA A 83 -8.32 14.62 -1.69
C ALA A 83 -9.68 15.03 -1.09
N ASP A 84 -10.19 14.33 -0.09
CA ASP A 84 -11.40 14.75 0.62
C ASP A 84 -11.00 15.59 1.84
N ALA A 85 -11.26 16.89 1.79
CA ALA A 85 -10.87 17.82 2.84
C ALA A 85 -11.50 17.49 4.20
N ALA A 86 -12.68 16.89 4.22
CA ALA A 86 -13.38 16.51 5.45
C ALA A 86 -12.73 15.31 6.15
N LEU A 87 -11.98 14.50 5.41
CA LEU A 87 -11.37 13.26 5.89
C LEU A 87 -9.85 13.37 6.10
N ASN A 88 -9.28 14.54 5.81
CA ASN A 88 -7.85 14.78 5.97
C ASN A 88 -7.58 15.96 6.90
N GLN A 89 -6.44 15.94 7.56
CA GLN A 89 -5.97 17.04 8.40
C GLN A 89 -5.63 18.26 7.53
N ALA A 90 -5.32 19.38 8.18
CA ALA A 90 -5.03 20.64 7.49
C ALA A 90 -3.89 20.56 6.48
N ASP A 91 -2.96 19.60 6.64
CA ASP A 91 -1.87 19.35 5.69
C ASP A 91 -2.34 18.70 4.38
N GLY A 92 -3.58 18.22 4.31
CA GLY A 92 -4.13 17.56 3.13
C GLY A 92 -3.57 16.16 2.85
N MET A 93 -2.75 15.63 3.74
CA MET A 93 -2.02 14.36 3.53
C MET A 93 -2.38 13.29 4.56
N HIS A 94 -2.52 13.68 5.82
CA HIS A 94 -2.77 12.74 6.90
C HIS A 94 -4.26 12.67 7.21
N PRO A 95 -4.87 11.47 7.23
CA PRO A 95 -6.30 11.32 7.53
C PRO A 95 -6.65 11.78 8.94
N THR A 96 -7.88 12.30 9.08
CA THR A 96 -8.51 12.51 10.38
C THR A 96 -8.98 11.17 10.95
N ALA A 97 -9.50 11.17 12.18
CA ALA A 97 -10.13 9.96 12.75
C ALA A 97 -11.24 9.42 11.84
N ALA A 98 -12.08 10.30 11.27
CA ALA A 98 -13.11 9.90 10.32
C ALA A 98 -12.51 9.31 9.03
N GLY A 99 -11.39 9.86 8.57
CA GLY A 99 -10.66 9.32 7.42
C GLY A 99 -10.12 7.92 7.69
N VAL A 100 -9.55 7.70 8.86
CA VAL A 100 -9.07 6.37 9.28
C VAL A 100 -10.22 5.36 9.32
N GLU A 101 -11.38 5.74 9.86
CA GLU A 101 -12.55 4.86 9.86
C GLU A 101 -12.97 4.46 8.43
N ARG A 102 -12.92 5.40 7.49
CA ARG A 102 -13.23 5.13 6.08
C ARG A 102 -12.22 4.17 5.47
N ILE A 103 -10.93 4.34 5.76
CA ILE A 103 -9.88 3.43 5.29
C ILE A 103 -10.17 2.02 5.80
N VAL A 104 -10.48 1.87 7.09
CA VAL A 104 -10.77 0.57 7.69
C VAL A 104 -11.98 -0.08 7.04
N GLU A 105 -13.07 0.64 6.85
CA GLU A 105 -14.27 0.12 6.19
C GLU A 105 -13.96 -0.44 4.80
N ARG A 106 -13.11 0.27 4.05
CA ARG A 106 -12.81 -0.11 2.67
C ARG A 106 -11.81 -1.25 2.55
N ILE A 107 -10.82 -1.31 3.44
CA ILE A 107 -9.79 -2.35 3.37
C ILE A 107 -10.22 -3.65 4.06
N LEU A 108 -11.17 -3.57 4.99
CA LEU A 108 -11.53 -4.72 5.84
C LEU A 108 -11.87 -5.99 5.06
N PRO A 109 -12.70 -5.96 3.99
CA PRO A 109 -12.98 -7.18 3.24
C PRO A 109 -11.72 -7.83 2.64
N THR A 110 -10.78 -7.01 2.18
CA THR A 110 -9.50 -7.50 1.63
C THR A 110 -8.66 -8.13 2.72
N VAL A 111 -8.58 -7.51 3.90
CA VAL A 111 -7.84 -8.06 5.05
C VAL A 111 -8.46 -9.38 5.51
N GLU A 112 -9.77 -9.46 5.60
CA GLU A 112 -10.45 -10.70 5.99
C GLU A 112 -10.17 -11.82 4.98
N ALA A 113 -10.24 -11.54 3.70
CA ALA A 113 -9.93 -12.51 2.65
C ALA A 113 -8.46 -12.95 2.70
N PHE A 114 -7.55 -12.03 3.01
CA PHE A 114 -6.13 -12.32 3.15
C PHE A 114 -5.86 -13.24 4.35
N LEU A 115 -6.54 -13.01 5.47
CA LEU A 115 -6.31 -13.76 6.70
C LEU A 115 -7.01 -15.12 6.74
N ALA A 116 -8.10 -15.29 6.00
CA ALA A 116 -8.91 -16.50 6.05
C ALA A 116 -8.13 -17.80 5.79
N PRO A 117 -7.30 -17.89 4.70
CA PRO A 117 -6.49 -19.10 4.47
C PRO A 117 -5.47 -19.37 5.57
N LEU A 118 -4.99 -18.32 6.23
CA LEU A 118 -3.97 -18.42 7.26
C LEU A 118 -4.54 -19.00 8.56
N ARG A 119 -5.81 -18.74 8.84
CA ARG A 119 -6.51 -19.35 9.97
C ARG A 119 -6.68 -20.84 9.81
N VAL A 120 -7.00 -21.28 8.59
CA VAL A 120 -7.16 -22.71 8.28
C VAL A 120 -5.86 -23.46 8.49
N LYS A 121 -4.71 -22.86 8.13
CA LYS A 121 -3.39 -23.48 8.28
C LYS A 121 -2.95 -23.63 9.74
N ARG A 122 -3.58 -22.92 10.65
CA ARG A 122 -3.24 -22.96 12.09
C ARG A 122 -4.07 -23.97 12.90
N SER A 123 -5.13 -24.48 12.32
CA SER A 123 -6.01 -25.46 12.98
C SER A 123 -5.60 -26.94 12.67
#